data_5cd8d3a52867ab80057b5f51784d2ab7
#
_entry.id   5cd8d3a52867ab80057b5f51784d2ab7
#
_cell.length_a   1.000
_cell.length_b   1.000
_cell.length_c   1.000
_cell.angle_alpha   90.00
_cell.angle_beta   90.00
_cell.angle_gamma   90.00
#
_symmetry.space_group_name_H-M   'P 1'
#
loop_
_entity.id
_entity.type
_entity.pdbx_description
1 polymer ?
#
loop_
_entity_poly.entity_id
_entity_poly.type
_entity_poly.pdbx_seq_one_letter_code
_entity_poly.pdbx_strand_id
1 'polypeptide(L)'
;MALVLFSRNFIKHPRMLGSLIPSSRFLVNRLLDQVDWGRAGTIVEYGPGVGTFTGEILRRLPPEGNLVAIDTNRDFARYLTRTLRDDRLHVIEGSAADAGESLQERGLGRADYVISGIPYSTMAPELRAQILHTTHDLLQPDGAFLVYQFTRAVLPHLRQVFPHVQQEFEPRN
;
A
#
# COMPACT_ATOMS: atom_id res chain seq x y z
N MET A 1 6.59 -20.19 -5.34
CA MET A 1 7.65 -19.42 -4.63
C MET A 1 7.06 -18.31 -3.76
N ALA A 2 6.17 -17.45 -4.26
CA ALA A 2 5.51 -16.39 -3.49
C ALA A 2 4.73 -16.91 -2.26
N LEU A 3 3.92 -17.96 -2.41
CA LEU A 3 3.15 -18.54 -1.30
C LEU A 3 4.03 -19.10 -0.19
N VAL A 4 5.18 -19.72 -0.55
CA VAL A 4 6.14 -20.26 0.43
C VAL A 4 6.82 -19.11 1.21
N LEU A 5 7.18 -18.03 0.53
CA LEU A 5 7.74 -16.85 1.16
C LEU A 5 6.73 -16.20 2.11
N PHE A 6 5.49 -16.05 1.67
CA PHE A 6 4.39 -15.52 2.46
C PHE A 6 4.15 -16.36 3.73
N SER A 7 4.00 -17.68 3.59
CA SER A 7 3.79 -18.59 4.72
C SER A 7 4.97 -18.59 5.70
N ARG A 8 6.20 -18.55 5.19
CA ARG A 8 7.42 -18.48 6.02
C ARG A 8 7.49 -17.17 6.81
N ASN A 9 7.14 -16.04 6.22
CA ASN A 9 7.13 -14.75 6.90
C ASN A 9 5.96 -14.66 7.89
N PHE A 10 4.81 -15.27 7.59
CA PHE A 10 3.70 -15.38 8.53
C PHE A 10 4.09 -16.12 9.82
N ILE A 11 4.79 -17.25 9.70
CA ILE A 11 5.28 -18.02 10.86
C ILE A 11 6.28 -17.21 11.69
N LYS A 12 7.17 -16.45 11.03
CA LYS A 12 8.17 -15.60 11.71
C LYS A 12 7.61 -14.34 12.33
N HIS A 13 6.62 -13.71 11.68
CA HIS A 13 6.12 -12.38 12.04
C HIS A 13 4.58 -12.31 11.92
N PRO A 14 3.82 -13.11 12.70
CA PRO A 14 2.36 -13.23 12.53
C PRO A 14 1.61 -11.90 12.76
N ARG A 15 2.18 -11.00 13.56
CA ARG A 15 1.59 -9.68 13.84
C ARG A 15 1.82 -8.63 12.75
N MET A 16 2.77 -8.87 11.85
CA MET A 16 3.12 -7.95 10.76
C MET A 16 2.33 -8.21 9.48
N LEU A 17 1.70 -9.38 9.37
CA LEU A 17 0.93 -9.77 8.20
C LEU A 17 -0.56 -9.70 8.53
N GLY A 18 -1.25 -8.76 7.92
CA GLY A 18 -2.69 -8.57 8.12
C GLY A 18 -3.57 -9.72 7.61
N SER A 19 -3.03 -10.64 6.82
CA SER A 19 -3.74 -11.79 6.26
C SER A 19 -2.84 -13.00 6.06
N LEU A 20 -3.40 -14.20 6.24
CA LEU A 20 -2.80 -15.50 5.91
C LEU A 20 -2.78 -15.80 4.40
N ILE A 21 -3.65 -15.13 3.64
CA ILE A 21 -3.89 -15.40 2.23
C ILE A 21 -3.63 -14.11 1.45
N PRO A 22 -2.91 -14.17 0.31
CA PRO A 22 -2.81 -13.02 -0.59
C PRO A 22 -4.20 -12.52 -0.99
N SER A 23 -4.35 -11.21 -1.11
CA SER A 23 -5.62 -10.57 -1.49
C SER A 23 -6.23 -11.21 -2.73
N SER A 24 -7.53 -11.47 -2.69
CA SER A 24 -8.22 -12.05 -3.83
C SER A 24 -8.25 -11.10 -5.02
N ARG A 25 -8.35 -11.65 -6.24
CA ARG A 25 -8.49 -10.84 -7.46
C ARG A 25 -9.72 -9.91 -7.42
N PHE A 26 -10.75 -10.29 -6.70
CA PHE A 26 -11.98 -9.49 -6.56
C PHE A 26 -11.72 -8.25 -5.72
N LEU A 27 -11.03 -8.39 -4.58
CA LEU A 27 -10.61 -7.26 -3.75
C LEU A 27 -9.66 -6.34 -4.53
N VAL A 28 -8.64 -6.92 -5.18
CA VAL A 28 -7.66 -6.16 -5.97
C VAL A 28 -8.35 -5.32 -7.04
N ASN A 29 -9.21 -5.95 -7.86
CA ASN A 29 -9.93 -5.24 -8.91
C ASN A 29 -10.84 -4.16 -8.33
N ARG A 30 -11.67 -4.49 -7.33
CA ARG A 30 -12.59 -3.54 -6.72
C ARG A 30 -11.89 -2.31 -6.16
N LEU A 31 -10.73 -2.49 -5.53
CA LEU A 31 -9.96 -1.36 -5.00
C LEU A 31 -9.34 -0.54 -6.14
N LEU A 32 -8.72 -1.20 -7.11
CA LEU A 32 -8.02 -0.54 -8.21
C LEU A 32 -8.95 0.06 -9.26
N ASP A 33 -10.22 -0.36 -9.32
CA ASP A 33 -11.24 0.26 -10.17
C ASP A 33 -11.66 1.67 -9.67
N GLN A 34 -11.25 2.05 -8.45
CA GLN A 34 -11.42 3.41 -7.91
C GLN A 34 -10.30 4.38 -8.36
N VAL A 35 -9.25 3.89 -9.01
CA VAL A 35 -8.13 4.69 -9.50
C VAL A 35 -8.44 5.23 -10.89
N ASP A 36 -8.33 6.53 -11.07
CA ASP A 36 -8.31 7.15 -12.40
C ASP A 36 -6.92 6.97 -13.03
N TRP A 37 -6.77 5.91 -13.79
CA TRP A 37 -5.49 5.54 -14.41
C TRP A 37 -5.01 6.54 -15.46
N GLY A 38 -5.89 7.36 -16.01
CA GLY A 38 -5.52 8.43 -16.94
C GLY A 38 -4.79 9.59 -16.26
N ARG A 39 -4.90 9.70 -14.93
CA ARG A 39 -4.29 10.76 -14.12
C ARG A 39 -3.27 10.26 -13.10
N ALA A 40 -3.14 8.95 -12.92
CA ALA A 40 -2.26 8.35 -11.94
C ALA A 40 -0.79 8.45 -12.35
N GLY A 41 -0.11 9.52 -11.94
CA GLY A 41 1.32 9.76 -12.15
C GLY A 41 2.20 9.09 -11.09
N THR A 42 1.83 9.22 -9.80
CA THR A 42 2.57 8.62 -8.67
C THR A 42 1.63 7.87 -7.76
N ILE A 43 1.87 6.56 -7.60
CA ILE A 43 1.15 5.70 -6.65
C ILE A 43 2.12 5.21 -5.59
N VAL A 44 1.69 5.21 -4.33
CA VAL A 44 2.44 4.62 -3.21
C VAL A 44 1.68 3.41 -2.67
N GLU A 45 2.37 2.29 -2.48
CA GLU A 45 1.83 1.07 -1.90
C GLU A 45 2.49 0.77 -0.55
N TYR A 46 1.69 0.69 0.52
CA TYR A 46 2.15 0.28 1.84
C TYR A 46 1.88 -1.20 2.10
N GLY A 47 2.95 -1.94 2.39
CA GLY A 47 2.87 -3.36 2.68
C GLY A 47 2.56 -4.21 1.44
N PRO A 48 3.33 -4.09 0.36
CA PRO A 48 3.14 -4.86 -0.88
C PRO A 48 3.23 -6.37 -0.67
N GLY A 49 3.95 -6.83 0.34
CA GLY A 49 4.12 -8.24 0.64
C GLY A 49 4.71 -9.02 -0.54
N VAL A 50 3.97 -10.00 -1.06
CA VAL A 50 4.39 -10.79 -2.24
C VAL A 50 4.04 -10.14 -3.58
N GLY A 51 3.52 -8.89 -3.58
CA GLY A 51 3.31 -8.10 -4.78
C GLY A 51 2.01 -8.36 -5.54
N THR A 52 0.97 -8.83 -4.87
CA THR A 52 -0.34 -9.09 -5.52
C THR A 52 -0.95 -7.79 -6.07
N PHE A 53 -0.96 -6.72 -5.28
CA PHE A 53 -1.39 -5.41 -5.76
C PHE A 53 -0.33 -4.77 -6.64
N THR A 54 0.96 -4.83 -6.26
CA THR A 54 2.09 -4.25 -7.01
C THR A 54 2.07 -4.65 -8.49
N GLY A 55 1.93 -5.94 -8.78
CA GLY A 55 1.90 -6.44 -10.16
C GLY A 55 0.69 -5.94 -10.94
N GLU A 56 -0.48 -5.83 -10.31
CA GLU A 56 -1.70 -5.35 -10.94
C GLU A 56 -1.68 -3.83 -11.14
N ILE A 57 -1.09 -3.08 -10.21
CA ILE A 57 -0.86 -1.63 -10.35
C ILE A 57 0.07 -1.38 -11.56
N LEU A 58 1.21 -2.06 -11.63
CA LEU A 58 2.15 -1.91 -12.75
C LEU A 58 1.52 -2.21 -14.12
N ARG A 59 0.60 -3.19 -14.18
CA ARG A 59 -0.11 -3.54 -15.41
C ARG A 59 -1.06 -2.43 -15.88
N ARG A 60 -1.60 -1.62 -14.96
CA ARG A 60 -2.56 -0.53 -15.24
C ARG A 60 -1.89 0.85 -15.30
N LEU A 61 -0.74 1.01 -14.64
CA LEU A 61 -0.03 2.28 -14.52
C LEU A 61 0.40 2.79 -15.90
N PRO A 62 0.22 4.10 -16.21
CA PRO A 62 0.72 4.70 -17.45
C PRO A 62 2.24 4.53 -17.61
N PRO A 63 2.76 4.59 -18.83
CA PRO A 63 4.21 4.43 -19.10
C PRO A 63 5.09 5.38 -18.29
N GLU A 64 4.64 6.62 -18.08
CA GLU A 64 5.37 7.67 -17.34
C GLU A 64 5.06 7.67 -15.83
N GLY A 65 4.22 6.74 -15.37
CA GLY A 65 3.84 6.66 -13.96
C GLY A 65 4.94 6.06 -13.09
N ASN A 66 4.84 6.30 -11.78
CA ASN A 66 5.75 5.75 -10.77
C ASN A 66 4.97 4.99 -9.71
N LEU A 67 5.47 3.82 -9.31
CA LEU A 67 4.97 3.05 -8.18
C LEU A 67 6.06 2.94 -7.12
N VAL A 68 5.80 3.50 -5.94
CA VAL A 68 6.68 3.40 -4.77
C VAL A 68 6.10 2.37 -3.81
N ALA A 69 6.74 1.22 -3.67
CA ALA A 69 6.31 0.10 -2.84
C ALA A 69 7.15 0.03 -1.56
N ILE A 70 6.54 0.31 -0.41
CA ILE A 70 7.22 0.42 0.90
C ILE A 70 6.83 -0.76 1.78
N ASP A 71 7.82 -1.54 2.22
CA ASP A 71 7.62 -2.65 3.15
C ASP A 71 8.71 -2.67 4.23
N THR A 72 8.30 -2.84 5.48
CA THR A 72 9.24 -3.01 6.59
C THR A 72 9.91 -4.38 6.59
N ASN A 73 9.37 -5.34 5.83
CA ASN A 73 9.91 -6.68 5.75
C ASN A 73 10.91 -6.80 4.59
N ARG A 74 12.19 -6.92 4.96
CA ARG A 74 13.30 -7.06 4.03
C ARG A 74 13.17 -8.22 3.03
N ASP A 75 12.58 -9.35 3.46
CA ASP A 75 12.41 -10.51 2.59
C ASP A 75 11.41 -10.22 1.46
N PHE A 76 10.34 -9.47 1.76
CA PHE A 76 9.37 -9.01 0.76
C PHE A 76 9.98 -7.96 -0.17
N ALA A 77 10.65 -6.95 0.35
CA ALA A 77 11.31 -5.94 -0.47
C ALA A 77 12.30 -6.59 -1.45
N ARG A 78 13.14 -7.48 -0.97
CA ARG A 78 14.08 -8.24 -1.84
C ARG A 78 13.38 -9.14 -2.86
N TYR A 79 12.28 -9.77 -2.45
CA TYR A 79 11.50 -10.61 -3.35
C TYR A 79 10.92 -9.77 -4.50
N LEU A 80 10.29 -8.64 -4.21
CA LEU A 80 9.73 -7.74 -5.22
C LEU A 80 10.80 -7.25 -6.20
N THR A 81 11.91 -6.74 -5.69
CA THR A 81 13.02 -6.25 -6.53
C THR A 81 13.57 -7.31 -7.49
N ARG A 82 13.51 -8.60 -7.09
CA ARG A 82 14.01 -9.71 -7.93
C ARG A 82 12.98 -10.22 -8.94
N THR A 83 11.70 -10.13 -8.62
CA THR A 83 10.62 -10.76 -9.39
C THR A 83 9.86 -9.80 -10.28
N LEU A 84 9.75 -8.55 -9.89
CA LEU A 84 9.08 -7.50 -10.67
C LEU A 84 10.16 -6.55 -11.21
N ARG A 85 10.52 -6.75 -12.47
CA ARG A 85 11.50 -5.90 -13.18
C ARG A 85 10.74 -4.91 -14.05
N ASP A 86 10.53 -3.71 -13.51
CA ASP A 86 9.84 -2.61 -14.17
C ASP A 86 10.49 -1.31 -13.70
N ASP A 87 10.91 -0.46 -14.64
CA ASP A 87 11.65 0.78 -14.35
C ASP A 87 10.77 1.81 -13.61
N ARG A 88 9.45 1.66 -13.65
CA ARG A 88 8.48 2.47 -12.90
C ARG A 88 8.35 2.07 -11.43
N LEU A 89 8.92 0.91 -11.02
CA LEU A 89 8.81 0.36 -9.67
C LEU A 89 9.99 0.74 -8.80
N HIS A 90 9.73 1.46 -7.72
CA HIS A 90 10.68 1.81 -6.68
C HIS A 90 10.36 1.04 -5.39
N VAL A 91 11.12 -0.02 -5.11
CA VAL A 91 10.94 -0.82 -3.88
C VAL A 91 11.79 -0.23 -2.76
N ILE A 92 11.16 -0.01 -1.60
CA ILE A 92 11.78 0.57 -0.41
C ILE A 92 11.62 -0.40 0.77
N GLU A 93 12.74 -0.77 1.39
CA GLU A 93 12.76 -1.39 2.72
C GLU A 93 12.67 -0.28 3.76
N GLY A 94 11.48 -0.04 4.32
CA GLY A 94 11.27 1.10 5.21
C GLY A 94 9.86 1.16 5.79
N SER A 95 9.61 2.22 6.56
CA SER A 95 8.31 2.50 7.19
C SER A 95 7.43 3.37 6.31
N ALA A 96 6.12 3.11 6.30
CA ALA A 96 5.12 4.01 5.72
C ALA A 96 5.09 5.39 6.42
N ALA A 97 5.61 5.49 7.65
CA ALA A 97 5.76 6.76 8.36
C ALA A 97 6.75 7.72 7.67
N ASP A 98 7.71 7.16 6.90
CA ASP A 98 8.78 7.90 6.23
C ASP A 98 8.51 8.04 4.71
N ALA A 99 7.26 7.78 4.29
CA ALA A 99 6.88 7.78 2.87
C ALA A 99 7.12 9.14 2.18
N GLY A 100 6.86 10.25 2.89
CA GLY A 100 7.09 11.60 2.35
C GLY A 100 8.56 11.85 2.01
N GLU A 101 9.47 11.51 2.93
CA GLU A 101 10.93 11.60 2.73
C GLU A 101 11.36 10.69 1.56
N SER A 102 10.82 9.48 1.51
CA SER A 102 11.12 8.51 0.47
C SER A 102 10.76 8.99 -0.94
N LEU A 103 9.66 9.72 -1.12
CA LEU A 103 9.29 10.36 -2.37
C LEU A 103 10.24 11.52 -2.71
N GLN A 104 10.52 12.37 -1.72
CA GLN A 104 11.40 13.53 -1.89
C GLN A 104 12.81 13.13 -2.34
N GLU A 105 13.42 12.11 -1.71
CA GLU A 105 14.73 11.57 -2.07
C GLU A 105 14.82 11.09 -3.52
N ARG A 106 13.69 10.72 -4.12
CA ARG A 106 13.59 10.24 -5.50
C ARG A 106 13.17 11.31 -6.50
N GLY A 107 13.01 12.56 -6.02
CA GLY A 107 12.52 13.64 -6.85
C GLY A 107 11.07 13.46 -7.31
N LEU A 108 10.32 12.56 -6.65
CA LEU A 108 8.90 12.37 -6.91
C LEU A 108 8.11 13.42 -6.12
N GLY A 109 7.09 13.95 -6.76
CA GLY A 109 6.17 14.90 -6.13
C GLY A 109 5.19 14.22 -5.18
N ARG A 110 4.05 14.87 -4.94
CA ARG A 110 2.95 14.28 -4.17
C ARG A 110 2.35 13.09 -4.90
N ALA A 111 1.81 12.15 -4.13
CA ALA A 111 1.14 10.97 -4.66
C ALA A 111 -0.30 11.27 -5.09
N ASP A 112 -0.72 10.72 -6.21
CA ASP A 112 -2.13 10.76 -6.66
C ASP A 112 -2.96 9.73 -5.87
N TYR A 113 -2.36 8.57 -5.58
CA TYR A 113 -2.99 7.53 -4.80
C TYR A 113 -2.00 6.91 -3.81
N VAL A 114 -2.52 6.59 -2.62
CA VAL A 114 -1.85 5.68 -1.68
C VAL A 114 -2.72 4.45 -1.50
N ILE A 115 -2.16 3.25 -1.64
CA ILE A 115 -2.85 1.98 -1.47
C ILE A 115 -2.23 1.24 -0.29
N SER A 116 -3.04 0.77 0.66
CA SER A 116 -2.51 0.23 1.90
C SER A 116 -3.23 -1.03 2.37
N GLY A 117 -2.44 -2.07 2.62
CA GLY A 117 -2.85 -3.31 3.28
C GLY A 117 -2.18 -3.56 4.63
N ILE A 118 -1.49 -2.57 5.21
CA ILE A 118 -0.83 -2.75 6.51
C ILE A 118 -1.84 -2.84 7.65
N PRO A 119 -1.57 -3.60 8.73
CA PRO A 119 -2.54 -3.93 9.76
C PRO A 119 -2.68 -2.81 10.81
N TYR A 120 -3.38 -1.73 10.49
CA TYR A 120 -3.55 -0.56 11.37
C TYR A 120 -4.10 -0.88 12.75
N SER A 121 -4.94 -1.92 12.88
CA SER A 121 -5.57 -2.29 14.16
C SER A 121 -4.58 -2.84 15.20
N THR A 122 -3.43 -3.33 14.77
CA THR A 122 -2.39 -3.92 15.65
C THR A 122 -1.19 -3.01 15.87
N MET A 123 -1.18 -1.83 15.25
CA MET A 123 -0.10 -0.84 15.41
C MET A 123 -0.20 -0.07 16.71
N ALA A 124 0.95 0.36 17.23
CA ALA A 124 1.00 1.38 18.27
C ALA A 124 0.24 2.65 17.83
N PRO A 125 -0.55 3.29 18.72
CA PRO A 125 -1.36 4.44 18.37
C PRO A 125 -0.56 5.58 17.74
N GLU A 126 0.65 5.84 18.23
CA GLU A 126 1.53 6.91 17.78
C GLU A 126 2.00 6.66 16.35
N LEU A 127 2.45 5.44 16.05
CA LEU A 127 2.90 5.06 14.71
C LEU A 127 1.73 5.12 13.70
N ARG A 128 0.55 4.63 14.11
CA ARG A 128 -0.66 4.71 13.27
C ARG A 128 -1.02 6.15 12.94
N ALA A 129 -1.03 7.03 13.94
CA ALA A 129 -1.32 8.45 13.75
C ALA A 129 -0.29 9.09 12.81
N GLN A 130 1.00 8.84 13.03
CA GLN A 130 2.08 9.33 12.17
C GLN A 130 1.87 8.91 10.71
N ILE A 131 1.64 7.60 10.44
CA ILE A 131 1.41 7.10 9.09
C ILE A 131 0.20 7.80 8.44
N LEU A 132 -0.91 7.95 9.15
CA LEU A 132 -2.11 8.59 8.60
C LEU A 132 -1.87 10.07 8.26
N HIS A 133 -1.18 10.82 9.11
CA HIS A 133 -0.82 12.22 8.84
C HIS A 133 0.18 12.33 7.69
N THR A 134 1.25 11.54 7.69
CA THR A 134 2.20 11.48 6.56
C THR A 134 1.46 11.18 5.25
N THR A 135 0.52 10.23 5.28
CA THR A 135 -0.27 9.87 4.10
C THR A 135 -1.14 11.03 3.61
N HIS A 136 -1.80 11.74 4.52
CA HIS A 136 -2.58 12.92 4.18
C HIS A 136 -1.70 14.00 3.54
N ASP A 137 -0.54 14.28 4.11
CA ASP A 137 0.35 15.36 3.68
C ASP A 137 1.04 15.07 2.34
N LEU A 138 1.30 13.79 2.04
CA LEU A 138 1.93 13.40 0.78
C LEU A 138 0.95 13.28 -0.39
N LEU A 139 -0.36 13.22 -0.14
CA LEU A 139 -1.36 13.14 -1.20
C LEU A 139 -1.53 14.47 -1.94
N GLN A 140 -1.80 14.40 -3.25
CA GLN A 140 -2.32 15.53 -4.00
C GLN A 140 -3.66 16.00 -3.42
N PRO A 141 -4.05 17.28 -3.63
CA PRO A 141 -5.34 17.78 -3.12
C PRO A 141 -6.57 16.98 -3.55
N ASP A 142 -6.54 16.39 -4.74
CA ASP A 142 -7.57 15.52 -5.33
C ASP A 142 -7.15 14.03 -5.33
N GLY A 143 -6.11 13.70 -4.58
CA GLY A 143 -5.62 12.34 -4.40
C GLY A 143 -6.47 11.51 -3.44
N ALA A 144 -6.31 10.20 -3.46
CA ALA A 144 -7.08 9.30 -2.60
C ALA A 144 -6.22 8.27 -1.87
N PHE A 145 -6.61 7.99 -0.62
CA PHE A 145 -6.05 6.92 0.19
C PHE A 145 -6.99 5.71 0.17
N LEU A 146 -6.58 4.63 -0.49
CA LEU A 146 -7.32 3.38 -0.64
C LEU A 146 -6.82 2.35 0.37
N VAL A 147 -7.65 2.02 1.36
CA VAL A 147 -7.28 1.11 2.46
C VAL A 147 -8.15 -0.13 2.43
N TYR A 148 -7.54 -1.31 2.47
CA TYR A 148 -8.28 -2.55 2.66
C TYR A 148 -7.90 -3.22 3.98
N GLN A 149 -8.93 -3.61 4.74
CA GLN A 149 -8.81 -4.16 6.09
C GLN A 149 -9.88 -5.23 6.32
N PHE A 150 -9.56 -6.22 7.15
CA PHE A 150 -10.55 -7.23 7.60
C PHE A 150 -11.53 -6.70 8.64
N THR A 151 -11.19 -5.59 9.31
CA THR A 151 -12.00 -5.00 10.38
C THR A 151 -12.24 -3.52 10.14
N ARG A 152 -13.27 -2.99 10.78
CA ARG A 152 -13.60 -1.55 10.75
C ARG A 152 -12.81 -0.71 11.74
N ALA A 153 -11.87 -1.31 12.47
CA ALA A 153 -11.16 -0.64 13.58
C ALA A 153 -10.36 0.60 13.15
N VAL A 154 -9.95 0.68 11.87
CA VAL A 154 -9.22 1.84 11.33
C VAL A 154 -10.13 3.05 11.06
N LEU A 155 -11.45 2.86 10.84
CA LEU A 155 -12.36 3.93 10.40
C LEU A 155 -12.40 5.16 11.30
N PRO A 156 -12.45 5.06 12.65
CA PRO A 156 -12.43 6.24 13.52
C PRO A 156 -11.17 7.08 13.31
N HIS A 157 -10.03 6.43 13.08
CA HIS A 157 -8.74 7.09 12.90
C HIS A 157 -8.63 7.76 11.52
N LEU A 158 -9.14 7.11 10.47
CA LEU A 158 -9.24 7.73 9.14
C LEU A 158 -10.09 9.00 9.17
N ARG A 159 -11.24 8.97 9.84
CA ARG A 159 -12.15 10.12 9.96
C ARG A 159 -11.60 11.31 10.74
N GLN A 160 -10.55 11.10 11.55
CA GLN A 160 -9.86 12.17 12.26
C GLN A 160 -8.90 12.95 11.34
N VAL A 161 -8.40 12.32 10.28
CA VAL A 161 -7.37 12.87 9.39
C VAL A 161 -7.94 13.24 8.03
N PHE A 162 -8.84 12.43 7.48
CA PHE A 162 -9.39 12.61 6.14
C PHE A 162 -10.82 13.16 6.20
N PRO A 163 -11.13 14.24 5.47
CA PRO A 163 -12.45 14.90 5.52
C PRO A 163 -13.57 14.04 4.96
N HIS A 164 -13.25 13.16 4.00
CA HIS A 164 -14.21 12.28 3.34
C HIS A 164 -13.73 10.84 3.43
N VAL A 165 -14.50 9.98 4.12
CA VAL A 165 -14.20 8.55 4.25
C VAL A 165 -15.41 7.74 3.79
N GLN A 166 -15.24 7.00 2.69
CA GLN A 166 -16.22 6.05 2.18
C GLN A 166 -15.84 4.63 2.59
N GLN A 167 -16.81 3.76 2.77
CA GLN A 167 -16.60 2.37 3.13
C GLN A 167 -17.36 1.46 2.17
N GLU A 168 -16.67 0.47 1.65
CA GLU A 168 -17.25 -0.60 0.86
C GLU A 168 -16.94 -1.96 1.48
N PHE A 169 -17.68 -2.98 1.08
CA PHE A 169 -17.50 -4.36 1.55
C PHE A 169 -17.34 -5.29 0.36
N GLU A 170 -16.25 -6.09 0.35
CA GLU A 170 -16.01 -7.15 -0.64
C GLU A 170 -16.07 -8.52 0.06
N PRO A 171 -17.15 -9.29 -0.15
CA PRO A 171 -17.34 -10.58 0.52
C PRO A 171 -16.49 -11.72 -0.04
N ARG A 172 -15.84 -11.52 -1.19
CA ARG A 172 -15.09 -12.56 -1.92
C ARG A 172 -13.57 -12.47 -1.68
N ASN A 173 -13.17 -11.90 -0.56
CA ASN A 173 -11.75 -11.83 -0.19
C ASN A 173 -11.36 -12.95 0.75
#